data_bdf4d497330365f20fa5e541c8099072
#
_entry.id   bdf4d497330365f20fa5e541c8099072
#
_cell.length_a   1.000
_cell.length_b   1.000
_cell.length_c   1.000
_cell.angle_alpha   90.00
_cell.angle_beta   90.00
_cell.angle_gamma   90.00
#
_symmetry.space_group_name_H-M   'P 1'
#
loop_
_entity.id
_entity.type
_entity.pdbx_description
1 polymer ?
#
loop_
_entity_poly.entity_id
_entity_poly.type
_entity_poly.pdbx_seq_one_letter_code
_entity_poly.pdbx_strand_id
1 'polypeptide(L)'
;GSAAEVFSRRKELPEIMPGVNPGVVTALDCPAAFLRAEQEMEFVEKNRLSCLTLKDEAYPSRLRECEDAPIVLFFKGNTDFNRLHVVDMVGTRRATDYGKQFCADFLRDLAVLCPDVLVVSGLAYGIDIHAHRAALANHLPTVAVLAHGLDRIYPYVHRKTAIDMLA
;
A
#
# COMPACT_ATOMS: atom_id res chain seq x y z
N GLY A 1 5.20 -4.36 25.29
CA GLY A 1 6.53 -4.35 24.71
C GLY A 1 6.53 -3.91 23.25
N SER A 2 7.65 -3.43 22.76
CA SER A 2 7.86 -3.05 21.37
C SER A 2 8.70 -4.10 20.64
N ALA A 3 8.69 -4.09 19.30
CA ALA A 3 9.58 -4.94 18.52
C ALA A 3 11.05 -4.67 18.86
N ALA A 4 11.44 -3.40 19.04
CA ALA A 4 12.80 -3.03 19.44
C ALA A 4 13.18 -3.65 20.80
N GLU A 5 12.28 -3.70 21.76
CA GLU A 5 12.50 -4.34 23.05
C GLU A 5 12.68 -5.86 22.92
N VAL A 6 11.91 -6.52 22.05
CA VAL A 6 12.08 -7.95 21.77
C VAL A 6 13.46 -8.23 21.21
N PHE A 7 13.92 -7.44 20.24
CA PHE A 7 15.24 -7.60 19.66
C PHE A 7 16.38 -7.31 20.66
N SER A 8 16.26 -6.25 21.48
CA SER A 8 17.28 -5.87 22.46
C SER A 8 17.41 -6.92 23.57
N ARG A 9 16.28 -7.50 23.99
CA ARG A 9 16.21 -8.50 25.08
C ARG A 9 16.09 -9.94 24.56
N ARG A 10 16.41 -10.22 23.31
CA ARG A 10 16.21 -11.55 22.69
C ARG A 10 16.83 -12.70 23.45
N LYS A 11 17.96 -12.47 24.12
CA LYS A 11 18.65 -13.51 24.93
C LYS A 11 17.88 -13.85 26.23
N GLU A 12 17.07 -12.92 26.72
CA GLU A 12 16.26 -13.09 27.93
C GLU A 12 14.88 -13.70 27.64
N LEU A 13 14.50 -13.81 26.35
CA LEU A 13 13.17 -14.30 25.95
C LEU A 13 12.80 -15.67 26.56
N PRO A 14 13.72 -16.66 26.67
CA PRO A 14 13.37 -17.93 27.32
C PRO A 14 12.96 -17.79 28.79
N GLU A 15 13.48 -16.79 29.49
CA GLU A 15 13.15 -16.50 30.89
C GLU A 15 11.84 -15.72 31.00
N ILE A 16 11.62 -14.75 30.10
CA ILE A 16 10.44 -13.88 30.08
C ILE A 16 9.20 -14.61 29.55
N MET A 17 9.38 -15.52 28.60
CA MET A 17 8.32 -16.28 27.94
C MET A 17 8.62 -17.78 28.01
N PRO A 18 8.31 -18.44 29.11
CA PRO A 18 8.50 -19.89 29.22
C PRO A 18 7.79 -20.63 28.08
N GLY A 19 8.54 -21.48 27.35
CA GLY A 19 8.02 -22.22 26.20
C GLY A 19 8.24 -21.56 24.84
N VAL A 20 8.92 -20.41 24.77
CA VAL A 20 9.34 -19.84 23.48
C VAL A 20 10.25 -20.82 22.75
N ASN A 21 10.00 -21.05 21.47
CA ASN A 21 10.80 -21.95 20.66
C ASN A 21 12.27 -21.41 20.55
N PRO A 22 13.29 -22.18 20.93
CA PRO A 22 14.70 -21.76 20.80
C PRO A 22 15.09 -21.32 19.40
N GLY A 23 14.48 -21.91 18.36
CA GLY A 23 14.67 -21.50 16.98
C GLY A 23 14.24 -20.06 16.68
N VAL A 24 13.21 -19.56 17.36
CA VAL A 24 12.78 -18.16 17.26
C VAL A 24 13.84 -17.23 17.85
N VAL A 25 14.40 -17.58 19.02
CA VAL A 25 15.44 -16.77 19.67
C VAL A 25 16.68 -16.67 18.76
N THR A 26 17.08 -17.80 18.17
CA THR A 26 18.21 -17.84 17.23
C THR A 26 17.91 -17.03 15.95
N ALA A 27 16.70 -17.11 15.43
CA ALA A 27 16.28 -16.36 14.23
C ALA A 27 16.28 -14.83 14.45
N LEU A 28 16.07 -14.37 15.70
CA LEU A 28 16.16 -12.96 16.04
C LEU A 28 17.60 -12.41 16.05
N ASP A 29 18.61 -13.27 16.05
CA ASP A 29 20.00 -12.87 15.90
C ASP A 29 20.41 -12.89 14.43
N CYS A 30 19.85 -11.97 13.65
CA CYS A 30 20.03 -11.88 12.21
C CYS A 30 20.60 -10.51 11.80
N PRO A 31 21.92 -10.27 11.87
CA PRO A 31 22.54 -9.00 11.46
C PRO A 31 22.23 -8.62 10.02
N ALA A 32 22.08 -9.59 9.12
CA ALA A 32 21.75 -9.34 7.72
C ALA A 32 20.35 -8.71 7.54
N ALA A 33 19.40 -9.07 8.41
CA ALA A 33 18.06 -8.46 8.39
C ALA A 33 18.09 -6.98 8.82
N PHE A 34 18.91 -6.65 9.81
CA PHE A 34 19.12 -5.26 10.23
C PHE A 34 19.78 -4.42 9.15
N LEU A 35 20.85 -4.93 8.54
CA LEU A 35 21.50 -4.25 7.42
C LEU A 35 20.53 -4.02 6.26
N ARG A 36 19.70 -5.01 5.95
CA ARG A 36 18.66 -4.87 4.91
C ARG A 36 17.63 -3.82 5.29
N ALA A 37 17.18 -3.79 6.54
CA ALA A 37 16.24 -2.78 7.03
C ALA A 37 16.82 -1.36 6.95
N GLU A 38 18.08 -1.18 7.29
CA GLU A 38 18.79 0.10 7.16
C GLU A 38 18.83 0.55 5.69
N GLN A 39 19.16 -0.34 4.76
CA GLN A 39 19.13 -0.03 3.32
C GLN A 39 17.73 0.36 2.82
N GLU A 40 16.68 -0.31 3.30
CA GLU A 40 15.30 0.05 2.97
C GLU A 40 14.95 1.43 3.53
N MET A 41 15.36 1.75 4.75
CA MET A 41 15.10 3.08 5.34
C MET A 41 15.85 4.19 4.60
N GLU A 42 17.11 3.96 4.19
CA GLU A 42 17.85 4.89 3.33
C GLU A 42 17.12 5.12 1.99
N PHE A 43 16.59 4.04 1.40
CA PHE A 43 15.81 4.13 0.16
C PHE A 43 14.53 4.95 0.37
N VAL A 44 13.81 4.74 1.47
CA VAL A 44 12.59 5.46 1.86
C VAL A 44 12.88 6.96 1.95
N GLU A 45 13.92 7.34 2.69
CA GLU A 45 14.32 8.74 2.87
C GLU A 45 14.74 9.39 1.55
N LYS A 46 15.64 8.74 0.81
CA LYS A 46 16.15 9.23 -0.48
C LYS A 46 15.05 9.47 -1.51
N ASN A 47 14.03 8.62 -1.52
CA ASN A 47 12.94 8.69 -2.50
C ASN A 47 11.70 9.43 -1.96
N ARG A 48 11.75 9.94 -0.74
CA ARG A 48 10.63 10.64 -0.06
C ARG A 48 9.39 9.76 -0.06
N LEU A 49 9.57 8.52 0.37
CA LEU A 49 8.48 7.59 0.63
C LEU A 49 8.03 7.73 2.07
N SER A 50 6.81 7.31 2.34
CA SER A 50 6.29 7.16 3.70
C SER A 50 6.18 5.70 4.05
N CYS A 51 6.34 5.40 5.34
CA CYS A 51 6.23 4.07 5.91
C CYS A 51 5.19 4.12 7.02
N LEU A 52 4.19 3.26 6.95
CA LEU A 52 3.15 3.10 7.97
C LEU A 52 3.20 1.71 8.56
N THR A 53 3.08 1.64 9.86
CA THR A 53 2.94 0.38 10.61
C THR A 53 1.49 0.20 11.09
N LEU A 54 1.13 -1.01 11.49
CA LEU A 54 -0.20 -1.30 12.06
C LEU A 54 -0.59 -0.41 13.25
N LYS A 55 0.39 0.25 13.89
CA LYS A 55 0.17 1.12 15.07
C LYS A 55 -0.12 2.57 14.70
N ASP A 56 0.18 2.96 13.47
CA ASP A 56 0.02 4.34 13.03
C ASP A 56 -1.46 4.66 12.75
N GLU A 57 -1.95 5.79 13.20
CA GLU A 57 -3.34 6.21 12.96
C GLU A 57 -3.66 6.33 11.48
N ALA A 58 -2.67 6.76 10.69
CA ALA A 58 -2.80 6.88 9.23
C ALA A 58 -2.82 5.53 8.49
N TYR A 59 -2.54 4.40 9.18
CA TYR A 59 -2.66 3.09 8.55
C TYR A 59 -4.12 2.83 8.15
N PRO A 60 -4.39 2.28 6.92
CA PRO A 60 -5.76 2.04 6.47
C PRO A 60 -6.55 1.17 7.47
N SER A 61 -7.55 1.74 8.11
CA SER A 61 -8.29 1.09 9.21
C SER A 61 -8.97 -0.20 8.73
N ARG A 62 -9.55 -0.19 7.52
CA ARG A 62 -10.18 -1.37 6.94
C ARG A 62 -9.19 -2.49 6.66
N LEU A 63 -7.97 -2.15 6.24
CA LEU A 63 -6.91 -3.14 6.03
C LEU A 63 -6.40 -3.72 7.36
N ARG A 64 -6.35 -2.90 8.42
CA ARG A 64 -5.96 -3.33 9.76
C ARG A 64 -6.85 -4.43 10.33
N GLU A 65 -8.11 -4.48 9.92
CA GLU A 65 -9.09 -5.50 10.34
C GLU A 65 -8.90 -6.85 9.64
N CYS A 66 -8.06 -6.92 8.59
CA CYS A 66 -7.77 -8.18 7.92
C CYS A 66 -6.78 -9.00 8.76
N GLU A 67 -6.99 -10.32 8.84
CA GLU A 67 -6.13 -11.24 9.58
C GLU A 67 -4.68 -11.28 9.06
N ASP A 68 -4.52 -11.05 7.76
CA ASP A 68 -3.25 -11.03 7.04
C ASP A 68 -2.76 -9.61 6.70
N ALA A 69 -3.23 -8.61 7.45
CA ALA A 69 -2.82 -7.22 7.24
C ALA A 69 -1.30 -7.07 7.24
N PRO A 70 -0.70 -6.41 6.24
CA PRO A 70 0.74 -6.15 6.21
C PRO A 70 1.18 -5.36 7.44
N ILE A 71 2.24 -5.82 8.12
CA ILE A 71 2.78 -5.14 9.31
C ILE A 71 3.29 -3.74 8.97
N VAL A 72 3.80 -3.57 7.74
CA VAL A 72 4.38 -2.33 7.23
C VAL A 72 3.86 -2.08 5.83
N LEU A 73 3.47 -0.83 5.56
CA LEU A 73 3.12 -0.33 4.23
C LEU A 73 4.07 0.78 3.83
N PHE A 74 4.59 0.69 2.62
CA PHE A 74 5.34 1.78 1.99
C PHE A 74 4.45 2.47 0.97
N PHE A 75 4.43 3.80 0.97
CA PHE A 75 3.64 4.54 0.00
C PHE A 75 4.32 5.84 -0.44
N LYS A 76 3.85 6.37 -1.56
CA LYS A 76 4.23 7.68 -2.10
C LYS A 76 2.97 8.46 -2.42
N GLY A 77 2.91 9.69 -1.97
CA GLY A 77 1.74 10.56 -2.12
C GLY A 77 1.27 11.09 -0.77
N ASN A 78 0.13 11.74 -0.76
CA ASN A 78 -0.40 12.47 0.40
C ASN A 78 -1.88 12.22 0.67
N THR A 79 -2.45 11.14 0.18
CA THR A 79 -3.88 10.85 0.37
C THR A 79 -4.16 10.33 1.78
N ASP A 80 -5.37 10.63 2.27
CA ASP A 80 -5.94 9.99 3.45
C ASP A 80 -6.55 8.64 3.05
N PHE A 81 -6.02 7.54 3.61
CA PHE A 81 -6.52 6.18 3.37
C PHE A 81 -7.81 5.86 4.17
N ASN A 82 -8.12 6.67 5.19
CA ASN A 82 -9.24 6.45 6.11
C ASN A 82 -10.48 7.28 5.73
N ARG A 83 -10.60 7.68 4.46
CA ARG A 83 -11.79 8.36 3.95
C ARG A 83 -13.05 7.55 4.21
N LEU A 84 -14.17 8.25 4.42
CA LEU A 84 -15.45 7.61 4.67
C LEU A 84 -15.90 6.73 3.49
N HIS A 85 -15.71 7.23 2.28
CA HIS A 85 -16.09 6.55 1.05
C HIS A 85 -14.85 6.06 0.30
N VAL A 86 -14.78 4.76 0.10
CA VAL A 86 -13.71 4.09 -0.67
C VAL A 86 -14.37 3.13 -1.64
N VAL A 87 -13.94 3.13 -2.89
CA VAL A 87 -14.39 2.19 -3.91
C VAL A 87 -13.18 1.48 -4.53
N ASP A 88 -13.21 0.16 -4.50
CA ASP A 88 -12.22 -0.68 -5.19
C ASP A 88 -12.73 -1.03 -6.57
N MET A 89 -11.91 -0.75 -7.60
CA MET A 89 -12.20 -1.10 -8.98
C MET A 89 -11.16 -2.08 -9.49
N VAL A 90 -11.56 -3.32 -9.65
CA VAL A 90 -10.71 -4.43 -10.10
C VAL A 90 -11.38 -5.17 -11.24
N GLY A 91 -10.59 -5.64 -12.21
CA GLY A 91 -11.15 -6.40 -13.30
C GLY A 91 -10.13 -7.00 -14.25
N THR A 92 -10.61 -7.42 -15.41
CA THR A 92 -9.78 -8.08 -16.42
C THR A 92 -8.67 -7.18 -16.93
N ARG A 93 -7.49 -7.77 -17.17
CA ARG A 93 -6.36 -7.10 -17.84
C ARG A 93 -6.62 -6.80 -19.33
N ARG A 94 -7.64 -7.43 -19.92
CA ARG A 94 -8.08 -7.22 -21.30
C ARG A 94 -9.48 -6.62 -21.31
N ALA A 95 -9.58 -5.36 -20.87
CA ALA A 95 -10.85 -4.65 -20.84
C ALA A 95 -11.43 -4.48 -22.26
N THR A 96 -12.70 -4.81 -22.40
CA THR A 96 -13.48 -4.50 -23.60
C THR A 96 -13.77 -2.98 -23.65
N ASP A 97 -14.21 -2.48 -24.78
CA ASP A 97 -14.60 -1.07 -24.89
C ASP A 97 -15.78 -0.73 -23.98
N TYR A 98 -16.71 -1.69 -23.78
CA TYR A 98 -17.74 -1.56 -22.77
C TYR A 98 -17.17 -1.38 -21.36
N GLY A 99 -16.21 -2.23 -20.95
CA GLY A 99 -15.59 -2.11 -19.61
C GLY A 99 -14.84 -0.80 -19.41
N LYS A 100 -14.17 -0.29 -20.46
CA LYS A 100 -13.49 1.02 -20.42
C LYS A 100 -14.51 2.15 -20.27
N GLN A 101 -15.60 2.10 -21.06
CA GLN A 101 -16.65 3.09 -20.99
C GLN A 101 -17.37 3.06 -19.64
N PHE A 102 -17.63 1.86 -19.11
CA PHE A 102 -18.20 1.70 -17.77
C PHE A 102 -17.35 2.40 -16.70
N CYS A 103 -16.02 2.23 -16.70
CA CYS A 103 -15.13 2.92 -15.76
C CYS A 103 -15.28 4.44 -15.87
N ALA A 104 -15.33 4.96 -17.11
CA ALA A 104 -15.45 6.40 -17.35
C ALA A 104 -16.80 6.96 -16.86
N ASP A 105 -17.90 6.30 -17.21
CA ASP A 105 -19.25 6.75 -16.87
C ASP A 105 -19.51 6.61 -15.37
N PHE A 106 -19.16 5.46 -14.79
CA PHE A 106 -19.35 5.19 -13.37
C PHE A 106 -18.62 6.22 -12.49
N LEU A 107 -17.33 6.48 -12.76
CA LEU A 107 -16.55 7.42 -11.95
C LEU A 107 -16.92 8.87 -12.21
N ARG A 108 -17.39 9.22 -13.41
CA ARG A 108 -17.98 10.54 -13.66
C ARG A 108 -19.22 10.76 -12.81
N ASP A 109 -20.14 9.80 -12.82
CA ASP A 109 -21.40 9.92 -12.10
C ASP A 109 -21.16 9.86 -10.57
N LEU A 110 -20.22 9.01 -10.14
CA LEU A 110 -19.82 8.91 -8.74
C LEU A 110 -19.16 10.21 -8.24
N ALA A 111 -18.38 10.90 -9.06
CA ALA A 111 -17.77 12.17 -8.69
C ALA A 111 -18.80 13.27 -8.39
N VAL A 112 -19.96 13.20 -9.02
CA VAL A 112 -21.08 14.12 -8.75
C VAL A 112 -21.76 13.77 -7.42
N LEU A 113 -21.93 12.48 -7.14
CA LEU A 113 -22.64 12.00 -5.95
C LEU A 113 -21.77 11.99 -4.70
N CYS A 114 -20.48 11.71 -4.86
CA CYS A 114 -19.52 11.53 -3.77
C CYS A 114 -18.13 12.06 -4.19
N PRO A 115 -17.93 13.39 -4.21
CA PRO A 115 -16.74 14.02 -4.77
C PRO A 115 -15.45 13.74 -3.97
N ASP A 116 -15.58 13.23 -2.76
CA ASP A 116 -14.48 12.87 -1.86
C ASP A 116 -14.16 11.36 -1.83
N VAL A 117 -14.82 10.56 -2.67
CA VAL A 117 -14.57 9.11 -2.72
C VAL A 117 -13.13 8.81 -3.13
N LEU A 118 -12.48 7.90 -2.40
CA LEU A 118 -11.16 7.37 -2.75
C LEU A 118 -11.33 6.17 -3.68
N VAL A 119 -10.75 6.27 -4.86
CA VAL A 119 -10.74 5.17 -5.83
C VAL A 119 -9.47 4.35 -5.66
N VAL A 120 -9.60 3.05 -5.39
CA VAL A 120 -8.48 2.12 -5.19
C VAL A 120 -8.44 1.12 -6.34
N SER A 121 -7.25 0.85 -6.87
CA SER A 121 -7.02 -0.15 -7.93
C SER A 121 -5.56 -0.59 -7.96
N GLY A 122 -5.19 -1.51 -8.87
CA GLY A 122 -3.86 -2.13 -8.90
C GLY A 122 -2.87 -1.56 -9.92
N LEU A 123 -3.21 -0.53 -10.68
CA LEU A 123 -2.41 0.03 -11.78
C LEU A 123 -2.09 -0.98 -12.91
N ALA A 124 -2.73 -2.15 -12.94
CA ALA A 124 -2.54 -3.17 -13.94
C ALA A 124 -3.15 -2.77 -15.31
N TYR A 125 -2.89 -3.58 -16.34
CA TYR A 125 -3.60 -3.44 -17.61
C TYR A 125 -5.11 -3.60 -17.45
N GLY A 126 -5.89 -3.07 -18.37
CA GLY A 126 -7.34 -3.27 -18.44
C GLY A 126 -8.12 -2.37 -17.50
N ILE A 127 -8.98 -2.92 -16.67
CA ILE A 127 -9.90 -2.14 -15.82
C ILE A 127 -9.14 -1.20 -14.90
N ASP A 128 -8.07 -1.66 -14.26
CA ASP A 128 -7.32 -0.89 -13.26
C ASP A 128 -6.83 0.46 -13.81
N ILE A 129 -6.14 0.45 -14.94
CA ILE A 129 -5.62 1.69 -15.52
C ILE A 129 -6.74 2.61 -15.99
N HIS A 130 -7.88 2.06 -16.46
CA HIS A 130 -9.02 2.86 -16.87
C HIS A 130 -9.72 3.47 -15.66
N ALA A 131 -9.80 2.77 -14.53
CA ALA A 131 -10.30 3.31 -13.27
C ALA A 131 -9.45 4.49 -12.80
N HIS A 132 -8.10 4.34 -12.73
CA HIS A 132 -7.24 5.46 -12.35
C HIS A 132 -7.36 6.66 -13.27
N ARG A 133 -7.39 6.45 -14.60
CA ARG A 133 -7.54 7.55 -15.56
C ARG A 133 -8.88 8.25 -15.45
N ALA A 134 -9.96 7.50 -15.24
CA ALA A 134 -11.27 8.07 -15.04
C ALA A 134 -11.38 8.83 -13.71
N ALA A 135 -10.77 8.32 -12.64
CA ALA A 135 -10.68 9.03 -11.36
C ALA A 135 -9.95 10.37 -11.53
N LEU A 136 -8.76 10.37 -12.14
CA LEU A 136 -7.99 11.59 -12.39
C LEU A 136 -8.76 12.59 -13.27
N ALA A 137 -9.43 12.11 -14.33
CA ALA A 137 -10.23 12.96 -15.23
C ALA A 137 -11.39 13.64 -14.53
N ASN A 138 -11.90 13.06 -13.43
CA ASN A 138 -12.98 13.60 -12.61
C ASN A 138 -12.51 14.17 -11.26
N HIS A 139 -11.22 14.44 -11.12
CA HIS A 139 -10.59 15.00 -9.91
C HIS A 139 -10.85 14.19 -8.63
N LEU A 140 -11.10 12.89 -8.76
CA LEU A 140 -11.20 11.98 -7.63
C LEU A 140 -9.80 11.52 -7.17
N PRO A 141 -9.55 11.48 -5.87
CA PRO A 141 -8.32 10.87 -5.36
C PRO A 141 -8.26 9.39 -5.70
N THR A 142 -7.08 8.93 -6.09
CA THR A 142 -6.92 7.52 -6.45
C THR A 142 -5.61 6.94 -5.94
N VAL A 143 -5.65 5.69 -5.48
CA VAL A 143 -4.52 4.95 -4.92
C VAL A 143 -4.27 3.68 -5.70
N ALA A 144 -3.01 3.45 -6.07
CA ALA A 144 -2.57 2.20 -6.66
C ALA A 144 -1.96 1.29 -5.61
N VAL A 145 -2.53 0.10 -5.43
CA VAL A 145 -1.99 -0.97 -4.61
C VAL A 145 -1.12 -1.87 -5.49
N LEU A 146 0.19 -1.84 -5.24
CA LEU A 146 1.18 -2.46 -6.09
C LEU A 146 1.71 -3.76 -5.48
N ALA A 147 1.88 -4.80 -6.28
CA ALA A 147 2.46 -6.08 -5.87
C ALA A 147 4.00 -6.11 -6.01
N HIS A 148 4.64 -4.95 -6.16
CA HIS A 148 6.09 -4.80 -6.31
C HIS A 148 6.58 -3.59 -5.51
N GLY A 149 7.90 -3.49 -5.33
CA GLY A 149 8.52 -2.35 -4.65
C GLY A 149 8.35 -1.03 -5.40
N LEU A 150 8.47 0.09 -4.67
CA LEU A 150 8.35 1.45 -5.22
C LEU A 150 9.63 1.94 -5.94
N ASP A 151 10.60 1.05 -6.15
CA ASP A 151 11.81 1.27 -6.94
C ASP A 151 11.54 1.31 -8.45
N ARG A 152 10.39 0.81 -8.88
CA ARG A 152 10.00 0.72 -10.29
C ARG A 152 8.50 0.91 -10.47
N ILE A 153 8.08 1.19 -11.72
CA ILE A 153 6.68 1.21 -12.12
C ILE A 153 6.44 0.07 -13.10
N TYR A 154 5.48 -0.77 -12.78
CA TYR A 154 5.03 -1.85 -13.66
C TYR A 154 3.49 -1.87 -13.75
N PRO A 155 2.93 -1.93 -14.96
CA PRO A 155 3.62 -1.86 -16.27
C PRO A 155 4.19 -0.47 -16.55
N TYR A 156 5.38 -0.40 -17.18
CA TYR A 156 6.06 0.89 -17.45
C TYR A 156 5.23 1.85 -18.31
N VAL A 157 4.37 1.30 -19.19
CA VAL A 157 3.45 2.10 -20.04
C VAL A 157 2.47 2.93 -19.22
N HIS A 158 2.23 2.60 -17.95
CA HIS A 158 1.35 3.33 -17.04
C HIS A 158 2.09 4.42 -16.22
N ARG A 159 3.40 4.62 -16.49
CA ARG A 159 4.24 5.58 -15.75
C ARG A 159 3.64 6.99 -15.73
N LYS A 160 3.10 7.46 -16.85
CA LYS A 160 2.46 8.78 -16.88
C LYS A 160 1.32 8.88 -15.89
N THR A 161 0.41 7.92 -15.92
CA THR A 161 -0.73 7.89 -14.97
C THR A 161 -0.26 7.82 -13.51
N ALA A 162 0.76 6.99 -13.21
CA ALA A 162 1.33 6.91 -11.87
C ALA A 162 1.94 8.25 -11.39
N ILE A 163 2.52 9.04 -12.29
CA ILE A 163 3.02 10.38 -11.97
C ILE A 163 1.86 11.35 -11.77
N ASP A 164 0.86 11.32 -12.65
CA ASP A 164 -0.33 12.19 -12.54
C ASP A 164 -1.09 11.95 -11.22
N MET A 165 -1.03 10.74 -10.66
CA MET A 165 -1.62 10.41 -9.34
C MET A 165 -0.89 11.07 -8.17
N LEU A 166 0.34 11.55 -8.35
CA LEU A 166 1.15 12.16 -7.30
C LEU A 166 1.08 13.71 -7.32
N ALA A 167 0.43 14.28 -8.33
CA ALA A 167 0.27 15.71 -8.49
C ALA A 167 -0.89 16.23 -7.65
#